data_14578def79d4a0cd252be3e52920204c
#
_entry.id   14578def79d4a0cd252be3e52920204c
#
_cell.length_a   1.000
_cell.length_b   1.000
_cell.length_c   1.000
_cell.angle_alpha   90.00
_cell.angle_beta   90.00
_cell.angle_gamma   90.00
#
_symmetry.space_group_name_H-M   'P 1'
#
loop_
_entity.id
_entity.type
_entity.pdbx_description
1 polymer ?
#
loop_
_entity_poly.entity_id
_entity_poly.type
_entity_poly.pdbx_seq_one_letter_code
_entity_poly.pdbx_strand_id
1 'polypeptide(L)'
;MKNVVIRFCGDSGDGMQLTGNMFSSLSAILGNEISTLPDFPAEIRAPQGTLGGVSGFQVNLGQGVYTPGDKADVIVAMNAAALKVCAQNNLFHEHAIIIVDTDTFTKAELEKALYTTDNPFTELNLPESVQIVPVALTSLTKEALKDSGLDNKSILKSRNMFALGIVCWLFDRPIDKAIHFLEEKFAKKPQLIPNNVKVLTDGYNYGQNLALSIHQIRLEKTSDSQMPAGQYTSIAGNKATAWGLIAAAHKCGKKLFLGSYPITPATDIMHELAARKDMGVMVVQAEDEIAGVCTAIGAAFAGDLACTSTSGPGLSLKSEGIGLAVMAELPLVVIDVQRGGPSTGLPTKTEQTDLLQALYGRNGGFHFR
;
A
#
# COMPACT_ATOMS: atom_id res chain seq x y z
N MET A 1 9.43 21.13 -8.21
CA MET A 1 10.08 19.79 -8.10
C MET A 1 9.54 18.87 -9.20
N LYS A 2 10.38 18.01 -9.80
CA LYS A 2 9.92 17.03 -10.82
C LYS A 2 9.13 15.89 -10.20
N ASN A 3 9.61 15.35 -9.10
CA ASN A 3 8.93 14.32 -8.31
C ASN A 3 9.17 14.54 -6.82
N VAL A 4 8.37 13.90 -5.99
CA VAL A 4 8.45 13.97 -4.53
C VAL A 4 7.92 12.67 -3.94
N VAL A 5 8.56 12.24 -2.86
CA VAL A 5 8.18 11.02 -2.14
C VAL A 5 7.58 11.42 -0.78
N ILE A 6 6.36 10.96 -0.50
CA ILE A 6 5.73 11.07 0.81
C ILE A 6 5.52 9.69 1.42
N ARG A 7 5.76 9.55 2.72
CA ARG A 7 5.51 8.34 3.46
C ARG A 7 4.62 8.60 4.67
N PHE A 8 3.50 7.89 4.74
CA PHE A 8 2.60 7.86 5.89
C PHE A 8 3.00 6.68 6.77
N CYS A 9 3.23 6.89 8.06
CA CYS A 9 3.66 5.87 9.01
C CYS A 9 2.85 5.95 10.30
N GLY A 10 2.44 4.80 10.82
CA GLY A 10 1.67 4.66 12.05
C GLY A 10 1.42 3.20 12.37
N ASP A 11 0.62 2.92 13.38
CA ASP A 11 0.20 1.57 13.68
C ASP A 11 -0.79 1.05 12.61
N SER A 12 -0.92 -0.27 12.52
CA SER A 12 -1.86 -0.92 11.59
C SER A 12 -3.31 -0.40 11.70
N GLY A 13 -3.71 0.08 12.89
CA GLY A 13 -5.03 0.67 13.16
C GLY A 13 -5.18 2.15 12.81
N ASP A 14 -4.09 2.86 12.51
CA ASP A 14 -4.10 4.31 12.26
C ASP A 14 -4.58 4.69 10.85
N GLY A 15 -4.87 3.70 10.01
CA GLY A 15 -5.45 3.93 8.69
C GLY A 15 -4.45 4.44 7.63
N MET A 16 -3.16 4.13 7.76
CA MET A 16 -2.12 4.59 6.83
C MET A 16 -2.35 4.14 5.40
N GLN A 17 -2.82 2.91 5.23
CA GLN A 17 -3.17 2.37 3.91
C GLN A 17 -4.32 3.17 3.26
N LEU A 18 -5.33 3.56 4.04
CA LEU A 18 -6.45 4.37 3.56
C LEU A 18 -5.97 5.76 3.16
N THR A 19 -5.21 6.43 4.03
CA THR A 19 -4.69 7.79 3.81
C THR A 19 -3.80 7.85 2.57
N GLY A 20 -2.86 6.90 2.45
CA GLY A 20 -1.97 6.82 1.30
C GLY A 20 -2.71 6.54 -0.01
N ASN A 21 -3.68 5.62 0.01
CA ASN A 21 -4.52 5.35 -1.17
C ASN A 21 -5.38 6.56 -1.57
N MET A 22 -5.94 7.30 -0.62
CA MET A 22 -6.70 8.53 -0.91
C MET A 22 -5.79 9.59 -1.53
N PHE A 23 -4.62 9.82 -0.94
CA PHE A 23 -3.67 10.81 -1.43
C PHE A 23 -3.13 10.45 -2.82
N SER A 24 -2.78 9.19 -3.07
CA SER A 24 -2.31 8.74 -4.38
C SER A 24 -3.40 8.85 -5.46
N SER A 25 -4.63 8.45 -5.14
CA SER A 25 -5.75 8.57 -6.08
C SER A 25 -6.06 10.02 -6.43
N LEU A 26 -6.06 10.91 -5.43
CA LEU A 26 -6.22 12.35 -5.64
C LEU A 26 -5.11 12.92 -6.53
N SER A 27 -3.87 12.51 -6.30
CA SER A 27 -2.72 12.96 -7.10
C SER A 27 -2.78 12.46 -8.54
N ALA A 28 -3.26 11.22 -8.76
CA ALA A 28 -3.48 10.67 -10.09
C ALA A 28 -4.56 11.43 -10.86
N ILE A 29 -5.71 11.76 -10.23
CA ILE A 29 -6.79 12.55 -10.83
C ILE A 29 -6.28 13.95 -11.27
N LEU A 30 -5.31 14.50 -10.56
CA LEU A 30 -4.68 15.78 -10.89
C LEU A 30 -3.59 15.67 -11.97
N GLY A 31 -3.39 14.47 -12.53
CA GLY A 31 -2.49 14.23 -13.66
C GLY A 31 -1.05 13.93 -13.26
N ASN A 32 -0.76 13.60 -12.00
CA ASN A 32 0.55 13.13 -11.63
C ASN A 32 0.72 11.63 -11.97
N GLU A 33 1.89 11.26 -12.45
CA GLU A 33 2.33 9.88 -12.43
C GLU A 33 2.58 9.48 -10.96
N ILE A 34 2.21 8.27 -10.61
CA ILE A 34 2.34 7.76 -9.25
C ILE A 34 2.93 6.37 -9.21
N SER A 35 3.70 6.09 -8.17
CA SER A 35 4.08 4.74 -7.77
C SER A 35 3.92 4.61 -6.27
N THR A 36 3.34 3.52 -5.81
CA THR A 36 3.02 3.32 -4.38
C THR A 36 3.64 2.05 -3.84
N LEU A 37 3.99 2.08 -2.55
CA LEU A 37 4.47 0.93 -1.80
C LEU A 37 3.70 0.85 -0.48
N PRO A 38 2.71 -0.04 -0.35
CA PRO A 38 2.15 -0.39 0.95
C PRO A 38 3.19 -1.18 1.75
N ASP A 39 3.44 -0.75 2.98
CA ASP A 39 4.37 -1.38 3.90
C ASP A 39 3.61 -1.82 5.14
N PHE A 40 3.41 -3.13 5.28
CA PHE A 40 2.68 -3.72 6.39
C PHE A 40 3.60 -4.00 7.57
N PRO A 41 3.07 -4.10 8.81
CA PRO A 41 3.87 -4.42 9.98
C PRO A 41 4.69 -5.69 9.79
N ALA A 42 5.90 -5.73 10.32
CA ALA A 42 6.75 -6.92 10.28
C ALA A 42 6.13 -8.06 11.11
N GLU A 43 5.49 -7.73 12.22
CA GLU A 43 4.83 -8.67 13.11
C GLU A 43 3.32 -8.62 12.93
N ILE A 44 2.71 -9.77 12.66
CA ILE A 44 1.26 -9.92 12.66
C ILE A 44 0.77 -9.81 14.10
N ARG A 45 -0.14 -8.85 14.39
CA ARG A 45 -0.70 -8.57 15.71
C ARG A 45 0.29 -7.99 16.73
N ALA A 46 1.31 -7.27 16.28
CA ALA A 46 2.14 -6.50 17.20
C ALA A 46 1.29 -5.53 18.06
N PRO A 47 1.63 -5.33 19.34
CA PRO A 47 0.96 -4.33 20.18
C PRO A 47 1.09 -2.93 19.59
N GLN A 48 0.05 -2.11 19.76
CA GLN A 48 0.08 -0.71 19.31
C GLN A 48 1.17 0.08 20.04
N GLY A 49 1.84 0.96 19.29
CA GLY A 49 2.94 1.78 19.81
C GLY A 49 4.29 1.07 19.87
N THR A 50 4.41 -0.18 19.38
CA THR A 50 5.68 -0.89 19.31
C THR A 50 6.32 -0.78 17.92
N LEU A 51 7.64 -0.91 17.85
CA LEU A 51 8.37 -0.80 16.57
C LEU A 51 7.93 -1.85 15.54
N GLY A 52 7.66 -3.09 16.00
CA GLY A 52 7.18 -4.18 15.13
C GLY A 52 5.77 -3.98 14.56
N GLY A 53 4.97 -3.09 15.18
CA GLY A 53 3.59 -2.77 14.77
C GLY A 53 3.47 -1.66 13.72
N VAL A 54 4.57 -1.01 13.38
CA VAL A 54 4.56 0.12 12.45
C VAL A 54 4.22 -0.34 11.03
N SER A 55 3.20 0.29 10.49
CA SER A 55 2.74 0.19 9.10
C SER A 55 3.09 1.47 8.35
N GLY A 56 3.31 1.37 7.06
CA GLY A 56 3.60 2.53 6.22
C GLY A 56 2.87 2.46 4.89
N PHE A 57 2.79 3.61 4.23
CA PHE A 57 2.36 3.72 2.85
C PHE A 57 3.17 4.83 2.19
N GLN A 58 3.97 4.46 1.20
CA GLN A 58 4.81 5.40 0.48
C GLN A 58 4.20 5.71 -0.88
N VAL A 59 4.26 6.97 -1.27
CA VAL A 59 3.80 7.47 -2.57
C VAL A 59 4.90 8.30 -3.17
N ASN A 60 5.39 7.91 -4.32
CA ASN A 60 6.20 8.74 -5.21
C ASN A 60 5.27 9.33 -6.26
N LEU A 61 5.29 10.65 -6.44
CA LEU A 61 4.42 11.35 -7.37
C LEU A 61 5.18 12.45 -8.11
N GLY A 62 4.79 12.67 -9.36
CA GLY A 62 5.44 13.69 -10.20
C GLY A 62 5.47 13.29 -11.66
N GLN A 63 6.66 13.28 -12.24
CA GLN A 63 6.91 12.92 -13.64
C GLN A 63 8.08 11.97 -13.74
N GLY A 64 8.00 10.99 -14.65
CA GLY A 64 9.00 9.93 -14.81
C GLY A 64 9.05 9.01 -13.57
N VAL A 65 7.90 8.74 -12.97
CA VAL A 65 7.80 7.95 -11.74
C VAL A 65 7.66 6.48 -12.10
N TYR A 66 8.72 5.70 -11.89
CA TYR A 66 8.77 4.26 -12.18
C TYR A 66 8.86 3.39 -10.92
N THR A 67 9.28 3.97 -9.79
CA THR A 67 9.45 3.27 -8.53
C THR A 67 8.84 4.07 -7.37
N PRO A 68 8.54 3.42 -6.23
CA PRO A 68 8.06 4.13 -5.04
C PRO A 68 9.07 5.12 -4.42
N GLY A 69 10.31 5.12 -4.89
CA GLY A 69 11.41 5.90 -4.34
C GLY A 69 12.03 5.24 -3.09
N ASP A 70 13.28 5.60 -2.77
CA ASP A 70 14.00 5.00 -1.64
C ASP A 70 13.79 5.79 -0.36
N LYS A 71 13.88 7.11 -0.42
CA LYS A 71 13.75 8.01 0.73
C LYS A 71 12.63 9.01 0.51
N ALA A 72 11.97 9.37 1.60
CA ALA A 72 10.88 10.33 1.57
C ALA A 72 11.37 11.77 1.75
N ASP A 73 10.74 12.69 1.01
CA ASP A 73 10.86 14.14 1.21
C ASP A 73 9.90 14.62 2.31
N VAL A 74 8.81 13.87 2.51
CA VAL A 74 7.82 14.17 3.55
C VAL A 74 7.48 12.89 4.31
N ILE A 75 7.53 12.96 5.64
CA ILE A 75 7.06 11.91 6.55
C ILE A 75 5.84 12.42 7.30
N VAL A 76 4.82 11.58 7.40
CA VAL A 76 3.70 11.74 8.33
C VAL A 76 3.78 10.62 9.35
N ALA A 77 4.26 10.91 10.56
CA ALA A 77 4.41 9.96 11.65
C ALA A 77 3.25 10.11 12.65
N MET A 78 2.36 9.13 12.69
CA MET A 78 1.18 9.16 13.55
C MET A 78 1.47 8.84 15.02
N ASN A 79 2.68 8.37 15.32
CA ASN A 79 3.11 8.08 16.69
C ASN A 79 4.65 8.04 16.81
N ALA A 80 5.13 7.97 18.05
CA ALA A 80 6.55 7.95 18.38
C ALA A 80 7.28 6.72 17.80
N ALA A 81 6.64 5.55 17.77
CA ALA A 81 7.21 4.34 17.21
C ALA A 81 7.44 4.48 15.69
N ALA A 82 6.47 5.06 14.98
CA ALA A 82 6.59 5.34 13.53
C ALA A 82 7.74 6.31 13.24
N LEU A 83 7.90 7.36 14.02
CA LEU A 83 9.02 8.29 13.90
C LEU A 83 10.36 7.57 14.09
N LYS A 84 10.48 6.73 15.13
CA LYS A 84 11.70 5.97 15.42
C LYS A 84 12.06 4.99 14.32
N VAL A 85 11.09 4.24 13.81
CA VAL A 85 11.29 3.29 12.69
C VAL A 85 11.77 4.03 11.43
N CYS A 86 11.16 5.17 11.10
CA CYS A 86 11.60 5.97 9.96
C CYS A 86 13.04 6.47 10.11
N ALA A 87 13.43 6.92 11.30
CA ALA A 87 14.78 7.41 11.57
C ALA A 87 15.82 6.28 11.55
N GLN A 88 15.56 5.18 12.27
CA GLN A 88 16.48 4.05 12.36
C GLN A 88 16.76 3.37 11.00
N ASN A 89 15.74 3.32 10.13
CA ASN A 89 15.87 2.74 8.80
C ASN A 89 16.26 3.76 7.71
N ASN A 90 16.57 5.01 8.10
CA ASN A 90 17.02 6.07 7.19
C ASN A 90 16.06 6.28 5.99
N LEU A 91 14.74 6.32 6.27
CA LEU A 91 13.68 6.33 5.26
C LEU A 91 13.35 7.72 4.69
N PHE A 92 14.09 8.76 5.06
CA PHE A 92 13.86 10.13 4.58
C PHE A 92 15.17 10.86 4.24
N HIS A 93 15.05 11.90 3.44
CA HIS A 93 16.18 12.75 3.07
C HIS A 93 16.57 13.70 4.21
N GLU A 94 17.79 14.20 4.20
CA GLU A 94 18.33 15.12 5.22
C GLU A 94 17.60 16.48 5.28
N HIS A 95 16.85 16.84 4.24
CA HIS A 95 16.03 18.06 4.19
C HIS A 95 14.52 17.75 4.25
N ALA A 96 14.15 16.58 4.75
CA ALA A 96 12.75 16.16 4.78
C ALA A 96 11.90 17.01 5.73
N ILE A 97 10.61 17.11 5.42
CA ILE A 97 9.58 17.62 6.33
C ILE A 97 8.99 16.44 7.09
N ILE A 98 9.00 16.48 8.41
CA ILE A 98 8.42 15.44 9.27
C ILE A 98 7.24 16.02 10.06
N ILE A 99 6.02 15.66 9.68
CA ILE A 99 4.80 15.96 10.42
C ILE A 99 4.61 14.84 11.45
N VAL A 100 4.50 15.18 12.72
CA VAL A 100 4.42 14.18 13.79
C VAL A 100 3.34 14.51 14.82
N ASP A 101 2.58 13.49 15.26
CA ASP A 101 1.59 13.61 16.34
C ASP A 101 2.28 13.66 17.70
N THR A 102 2.36 14.85 18.28
CA THR A 102 2.99 15.07 19.58
C THR A 102 2.15 14.59 20.75
N ASP A 103 0.86 14.38 20.61
CA ASP A 103 0.01 13.80 21.66
C ASP A 103 0.41 12.36 22.02
N THR A 104 1.19 11.71 21.16
CA THR A 104 1.69 10.36 21.37
C THR A 104 3.04 10.32 22.11
N PHE A 105 3.59 11.47 22.52
CA PHE A 105 4.86 11.56 23.26
C PHE A 105 4.67 11.45 24.78
N THR A 106 3.73 10.60 25.20
CA THR A 106 3.57 10.25 26.61
C THR A 106 4.66 9.27 27.03
N LYS A 107 5.04 9.30 28.31
CA LYS A 107 6.05 8.38 28.86
C LYS A 107 5.75 6.91 28.50
N ALA A 108 4.49 6.49 28.66
CA ALA A 108 4.07 5.11 28.36
C ALA A 108 4.24 4.73 26.87
N GLU A 109 3.94 5.65 25.94
CA GLU A 109 4.10 5.40 24.51
C GLU A 109 5.58 5.45 24.08
N LEU A 110 6.37 6.33 24.70
CA LEU A 110 7.82 6.36 24.46
C LEU A 110 8.51 5.10 24.96
N GLU A 111 8.14 4.59 26.14
CA GLU A 111 8.66 3.32 26.66
C GLU A 111 8.31 2.13 25.74
N LYS A 112 7.08 2.04 25.24
CA LYS A 112 6.68 1.01 24.27
C LYS A 112 7.49 1.08 22.96
N ALA A 113 7.80 2.29 22.52
CA ALA A 113 8.64 2.54 21.34
C ALA A 113 10.14 2.45 21.65
N LEU A 114 10.51 1.98 22.85
CA LEU A 114 11.88 1.79 23.30
C LEU A 114 12.72 3.07 23.29
N TYR A 115 12.12 4.23 23.55
CA TYR A 115 12.87 5.45 23.81
C TYR A 115 13.47 5.42 25.22
N THR A 116 14.67 5.96 25.35
CA THR A 116 15.39 6.06 26.62
C THR A 116 15.29 7.45 27.24
N THR A 117 14.82 8.43 26.47
CA THR A 117 14.63 9.83 26.90
C THR A 117 13.18 10.29 26.68
N ASP A 118 12.79 11.34 27.41
CA ASP A 118 11.47 11.95 27.26
C ASP A 118 11.35 12.85 26.01
N ASN A 119 12.46 13.07 25.30
CA ASN A 119 12.48 13.87 24.06
C ASN A 119 12.92 13.00 22.86
N PRO A 120 11.96 12.52 22.04
CA PRO A 120 12.26 11.72 20.87
C PRO A 120 13.23 12.37 19.87
N PHE A 121 13.14 13.67 19.68
CA PHE A 121 13.98 14.38 18.69
C PHE A 121 15.45 14.40 19.09
N THR A 122 15.74 14.55 20.39
CA THR A 122 17.13 14.52 20.89
C THR A 122 17.71 13.11 20.76
N GLU A 123 16.93 12.07 21.11
CA GLU A 123 17.40 10.68 21.02
C GLU A 123 17.69 10.25 19.58
N LEU A 124 16.86 10.65 18.64
CA LEU A 124 17.00 10.25 17.24
C LEU A 124 18.12 10.98 16.51
N ASN A 125 18.69 12.04 17.11
CA ASN A 125 19.78 12.83 16.54
C ASN A 125 19.54 13.18 15.06
N LEU A 126 18.34 13.73 14.79
CA LEU A 126 17.92 14.09 13.43
C LEU A 126 18.83 15.19 12.87
N PRO A 127 19.13 15.20 11.56
CA PRO A 127 19.87 16.28 10.93
C PRO A 127 19.21 17.64 11.18
N GLU A 128 20.01 18.67 11.44
CA GLU A 128 19.49 20.04 11.65
C GLU A 128 18.69 20.59 10.46
N SER A 129 18.94 20.08 9.28
CA SER A 129 18.25 20.41 8.03
C SER A 129 16.85 19.79 7.92
N VAL A 130 16.53 18.78 8.75
CA VAL A 130 15.18 18.19 8.82
C VAL A 130 14.21 19.17 9.47
N GLN A 131 13.12 19.43 8.80
CA GLN A 131 12.08 20.33 9.29
C GLN A 131 11.01 19.54 10.05
N ILE A 132 11.04 19.63 11.38
CA ILE A 132 10.01 19.02 12.24
C ILE A 132 8.78 19.93 12.30
N VAL A 133 7.61 19.34 12.04
CA VAL A 133 6.30 19.99 12.18
C VAL A 133 5.51 19.25 13.27
N PRO A 134 5.63 19.69 14.53
CA PRO A 134 4.89 19.09 15.64
C PRO A 134 3.42 19.48 15.57
N VAL A 135 2.53 18.50 15.59
CA VAL A 135 1.08 18.71 15.54
C VAL A 135 0.40 17.85 16.61
N ALA A 136 -0.48 18.42 17.39
CA ALA A 136 -1.29 17.69 18.36
C ALA A 136 -2.51 17.04 17.65
N LEU A 137 -2.26 16.10 16.73
CA LEU A 137 -3.27 15.52 15.82
C LEU A 137 -4.43 14.88 16.57
N THR A 138 -4.13 14.18 17.66
CA THR A 138 -5.12 13.49 18.50
C THR A 138 -6.04 14.51 19.20
N SER A 139 -5.49 15.53 19.84
CA SER A 139 -6.24 16.59 20.53
C SER A 139 -7.07 17.41 19.57
N LEU A 140 -6.49 17.80 18.42
CA LEU A 140 -7.19 18.57 17.39
C LEU A 140 -8.35 17.76 16.76
N THR A 141 -8.18 16.46 16.56
CA THR A 141 -9.26 15.59 16.08
C THR A 141 -10.40 15.48 17.13
N LYS A 142 -10.07 15.37 18.41
CA LYS A 142 -11.06 15.37 19.50
C LYS A 142 -11.82 16.68 19.55
N GLU A 143 -11.14 17.80 19.45
CA GLU A 143 -11.79 19.13 19.43
C GLU A 143 -12.71 19.28 18.19
N ALA A 144 -12.26 18.84 17.03
CA ALA A 144 -13.07 18.86 15.80
C ALA A 144 -14.40 18.10 15.96
N LEU A 145 -14.40 17.00 16.70
CA LEU A 145 -15.55 16.09 16.84
C LEU A 145 -16.20 16.11 18.23
N LYS A 146 -15.89 17.09 19.08
CA LYS A 146 -16.42 17.15 20.47
C LYS A 146 -17.94 17.12 20.55
N ASP A 147 -18.62 17.73 19.59
CA ASP A 147 -20.08 17.83 19.54
C ASP A 147 -20.73 16.75 18.64
N SER A 148 -19.96 15.76 18.17
CA SER A 148 -20.45 14.72 17.24
C SER A 148 -21.27 13.61 17.92
N GLY A 149 -21.23 13.51 19.25
CA GLY A 149 -21.85 12.41 19.99
C GLY A 149 -21.12 11.07 19.86
N LEU A 150 -19.96 11.02 19.19
CA LEU A 150 -19.16 9.81 19.05
C LEU A 150 -18.37 9.50 20.32
N ASP A 151 -18.11 8.22 20.56
CA ASP A 151 -17.17 7.76 21.58
C ASP A 151 -15.71 8.07 21.19
N ASN A 152 -14.82 8.15 22.17
CA ASN A 152 -13.40 8.47 21.97
C ASN A 152 -12.72 7.54 20.96
N LYS A 153 -13.06 6.25 20.96
CA LYS A 153 -12.48 5.27 20.03
C LYS A 153 -12.88 5.55 18.58
N SER A 154 -14.14 5.96 18.37
CA SER A 154 -14.65 6.33 17.04
C SER A 154 -14.06 7.65 16.56
N ILE A 155 -13.88 8.63 17.44
CA ILE A 155 -13.22 9.91 17.13
C ILE A 155 -11.78 9.65 16.67
N LEU A 156 -11.01 8.85 17.41
CA LEU A 156 -9.61 8.57 17.10
C LEU A 156 -9.40 7.86 15.76
N LYS A 157 -10.40 7.13 15.26
CA LYS A 157 -10.35 6.53 13.91
C LYS A 157 -10.34 7.55 12.77
N SER A 158 -10.73 8.79 13.03
CA SER A 158 -10.71 9.87 12.02
C SER A 158 -9.41 10.69 12.06
N ARG A 159 -8.47 10.41 12.98
CA ARG A 159 -7.20 11.16 13.15
C ARG A 159 -6.38 11.23 11.86
N ASN A 160 -6.37 10.16 11.11
CA ASN A 160 -5.70 10.09 9.81
C ASN A 160 -6.29 11.06 8.77
N MET A 161 -7.57 11.44 8.87
CA MET A 161 -8.17 12.44 7.98
C MET A 161 -7.64 13.84 8.30
N PHE A 162 -7.36 14.14 9.58
CA PHE A 162 -6.72 15.41 9.94
C PHE A 162 -5.32 15.53 9.31
N ALA A 163 -4.52 14.48 9.45
CA ALA A 163 -3.20 14.41 8.82
C ALA A 163 -3.29 14.53 7.28
N LEU A 164 -4.25 13.84 6.66
CA LEU A 164 -4.51 13.95 5.21
C LEU A 164 -4.87 15.38 4.81
N GLY A 165 -5.67 16.09 5.61
CA GLY A 165 -6.01 17.50 5.37
C GLY A 165 -4.77 18.39 5.32
N ILE A 166 -3.86 18.26 6.29
CA ILE A 166 -2.58 18.99 6.30
C ILE A 166 -1.76 18.66 5.04
N VAL A 167 -1.69 17.39 4.66
CA VAL A 167 -0.95 16.95 3.46
C VAL A 167 -1.59 17.50 2.18
N CYS A 168 -2.92 17.52 2.09
CA CYS A 168 -3.61 18.13 0.95
C CYS A 168 -3.24 19.61 0.80
N TRP A 169 -3.18 20.36 1.90
CA TRP A 169 -2.70 21.74 1.87
C TRP A 169 -1.22 21.83 1.48
N LEU A 170 -0.37 21.01 2.08
CA LEU A 170 1.08 21.02 1.81
C LEU A 170 1.41 20.78 0.33
N PHE A 171 0.65 19.91 -0.33
CA PHE A 171 0.84 19.59 -1.75
C PHE A 171 -0.06 20.37 -2.70
N ASP A 172 -0.71 21.43 -2.25
CA ASP A 172 -1.63 22.28 -3.05
C ASP A 172 -2.72 21.43 -3.74
N ARG A 173 -3.34 20.50 -2.98
CA ARG A 173 -4.38 19.60 -3.48
C ARG A 173 -5.76 20.16 -3.16
N PRO A 174 -6.66 20.26 -4.17
CA PRO A 174 -8.02 20.75 -3.95
C PRO A 174 -8.77 19.85 -2.95
N ILE A 175 -9.26 20.43 -1.86
CA ILE A 175 -9.92 19.66 -0.79
C ILE A 175 -11.27 19.09 -1.23
N ASP A 176 -11.97 19.76 -2.15
CA ASP A 176 -13.24 19.29 -2.73
C ASP A 176 -13.10 17.94 -3.41
N LYS A 177 -11.98 17.68 -4.09
CA LYS A 177 -11.68 16.38 -4.69
C LYS A 177 -11.44 15.29 -3.64
N ALA A 178 -10.75 15.64 -2.55
CA ALA A 178 -10.55 14.73 -1.44
C ALA A 178 -11.86 14.39 -0.72
N ILE A 179 -12.75 15.36 -0.55
CA ILE A 179 -14.09 15.16 0.00
C ILE A 179 -14.91 14.23 -0.90
N HIS A 180 -14.95 14.49 -2.20
CA HIS A 180 -15.67 13.63 -3.14
C HIS A 180 -15.20 12.18 -3.10
N PHE A 181 -13.87 11.95 -3.08
CA PHE A 181 -13.32 10.61 -2.93
C PHE A 181 -13.74 9.94 -1.61
N LEU A 182 -13.80 10.71 -0.54
CA LEU A 182 -14.23 10.22 0.77
C LEU A 182 -15.71 9.82 0.76
N GLU A 183 -16.57 10.61 0.11
CA GLU A 183 -17.99 10.31 -0.09
C GLU A 183 -18.20 9.01 -0.88
N GLU A 184 -17.48 8.83 -1.99
CA GLU A 184 -17.52 7.60 -2.77
C GLU A 184 -17.04 6.39 -1.95
N LYS A 185 -15.93 6.53 -1.24
CA LYS A 185 -15.33 5.46 -0.44
C LYS A 185 -16.25 4.98 0.68
N PHE A 186 -16.94 5.91 1.32
CA PHE A 186 -17.87 5.62 2.43
C PHE A 186 -19.34 5.57 2.02
N ALA A 187 -19.66 5.49 0.72
CA ALA A 187 -21.04 5.42 0.22
C ALA A 187 -21.88 4.30 0.88
N LYS A 188 -21.25 3.18 1.24
CA LYS A 188 -21.89 2.07 1.97
C LYS A 188 -22.04 2.32 3.48
N LYS A 189 -21.45 3.38 4.03
CA LYS A 189 -21.49 3.78 5.44
C LYS A 189 -21.60 5.30 5.54
N PRO A 190 -22.71 5.89 5.04
CA PRO A 190 -22.85 7.35 4.87
C PRO A 190 -22.75 8.10 6.21
N GLN A 191 -23.08 7.46 7.33
CA GLN A 191 -22.97 8.05 8.66
C GLN A 191 -21.53 8.43 9.06
N LEU A 192 -20.51 7.88 8.40
CA LEU A 192 -19.09 8.21 8.65
C LEU A 192 -18.63 9.45 7.87
N ILE A 193 -19.35 9.84 6.82
CA ILE A 193 -18.92 10.89 5.89
C ILE A 193 -18.81 12.25 6.59
N PRO A 194 -19.86 12.78 7.27
CA PRO A 194 -19.83 14.13 7.81
C PRO A 194 -18.64 14.39 8.77
N ASN A 195 -18.38 13.43 9.66
CA ASN A 195 -17.32 13.53 10.65
C ASN A 195 -15.93 13.49 9.99
N ASN A 196 -15.72 12.59 9.02
CA ASN A 196 -14.46 12.51 8.30
C ASN A 196 -14.22 13.74 7.41
N VAL A 197 -15.26 14.27 6.77
CA VAL A 197 -15.18 15.51 5.99
C VAL A 197 -14.80 16.69 6.89
N LYS A 198 -15.44 16.80 8.06
CA LYS A 198 -15.13 17.86 9.02
C LYS A 198 -13.66 17.81 9.45
N VAL A 199 -13.17 16.64 9.87
CA VAL A 199 -11.79 16.45 10.33
C VAL A 199 -10.79 16.72 9.21
N LEU A 200 -11.08 16.27 7.98
CA LEU A 200 -10.25 16.53 6.80
C LEU A 200 -10.16 18.04 6.52
N THR A 201 -11.30 18.75 6.59
CA THR A 201 -11.38 20.20 6.37
C THR A 201 -10.63 20.97 7.45
N ASP A 202 -10.79 20.58 8.71
CA ASP A 202 -10.10 21.21 9.84
C ASP A 202 -8.58 21.00 9.73
N GLY A 203 -8.12 19.81 9.28
CA GLY A 203 -6.72 19.54 8.99
C GLY A 203 -6.16 20.39 7.84
N TYR A 204 -6.94 20.59 6.77
CA TYR A 204 -6.56 21.47 5.67
C TYR A 204 -6.41 22.93 6.12
N ASN A 205 -7.38 23.44 6.89
CA ASN A 205 -7.35 24.79 7.44
C ASN A 205 -6.19 24.96 8.43
N TYR A 206 -5.89 23.94 9.23
CA TYR A 206 -4.72 23.94 10.11
C TYR A 206 -3.42 24.05 9.30
N GLY A 207 -3.34 23.34 8.16
CA GLY A 207 -2.22 23.45 7.22
C GLY A 207 -2.00 24.88 6.77
N GLN A 208 -3.05 25.65 6.50
CA GLN A 208 -2.94 27.07 6.11
C GLN A 208 -2.24 27.91 7.20
N ASN A 209 -2.46 27.60 8.47
CA ASN A 209 -1.78 28.28 9.58
C ASN A 209 -0.29 27.91 9.67
N LEU A 210 0.12 26.77 9.11
CA LEU A 210 1.52 26.34 9.03
C LEU A 210 2.31 27.09 7.95
N ALA A 211 1.66 27.87 7.08
CA ALA A 211 2.29 28.61 5.97
C ALA A 211 3.41 29.56 6.41
N LEU A 212 3.44 29.96 7.68
CA LEU A 212 4.53 30.75 8.25
C LEU A 212 5.79 29.92 8.57
N SER A 213 5.64 28.62 8.70
CA SER A 213 6.71 27.71 9.12
C SER A 213 7.20 26.80 8.00
N ILE A 214 6.30 26.39 7.10
CA ILE A 214 6.62 25.50 5.98
C ILE A 214 6.02 26.03 4.68
N HIS A 215 6.66 25.73 3.56
CA HIS A 215 6.17 26.10 2.24
C HIS A 215 5.46 24.95 1.56
N GLN A 216 4.43 25.27 0.79
CA GLN A 216 3.75 24.29 -0.06
C GLN A 216 4.70 23.67 -1.08
N ILE A 217 4.57 22.39 -1.28
CA ILE A 217 5.30 21.62 -2.28
C ILE A 217 4.49 21.66 -3.58
N ARG A 218 5.01 22.35 -4.59
CA ARG A 218 4.40 22.41 -5.91
C ARG A 218 5.17 21.56 -6.89
N LEU A 219 4.47 20.62 -7.50
CA LEU A 219 5.01 19.83 -8.60
C LEU A 219 4.92 20.64 -9.90
N GLU A 220 5.97 20.56 -10.68
CA GLU A 220 6.01 21.22 -11.98
C GLU A 220 4.99 20.54 -12.92
N LYS A 221 4.15 21.38 -13.54
CA LYS A 221 3.35 20.94 -14.68
C LYS A 221 4.24 21.13 -15.90
N THR A 222 4.88 20.09 -16.40
CA THR A 222 5.63 20.21 -17.64
C THR A 222 4.77 19.78 -18.82
N SER A 223 4.97 20.50 -19.94
CA SER A 223 4.42 20.12 -21.26
C SER A 223 5.02 18.83 -21.80
N ASP A 224 6.10 18.34 -21.19
CA ASP A 224 6.90 17.22 -21.65
C ASP A 224 6.56 15.90 -20.90
N SER A 225 5.27 15.65 -20.67
CA SER A 225 4.85 14.31 -20.26
C SER A 225 5.29 13.32 -21.32
N GLN A 226 6.12 12.35 -20.95
CA GLN A 226 6.51 11.25 -21.85
C GLN A 226 5.33 10.31 -22.16
N MET A 227 4.23 10.48 -21.46
CA MET A 227 3.02 9.72 -21.69
C MET A 227 2.21 10.32 -22.83
N PRO A 228 1.81 9.53 -23.84
CA PRO A 228 0.93 10.01 -24.91
C PRO A 228 -0.36 10.59 -24.35
N ALA A 229 -0.96 11.53 -25.06
CA ALA A 229 -2.26 12.05 -24.67
C ALA A 229 -3.31 10.91 -24.66
N GLY A 230 -4.07 10.78 -23.57
CA GLY A 230 -5.02 9.68 -23.43
C GLY A 230 -5.73 9.70 -22.07
N GLN A 231 -6.64 8.73 -21.90
CA GLN A 231 -7.29 8.48 -20.62
C GLN A 231 -6.51 7.41 -19.87
N TYR A 232 -6.11 7.71 -18.64
CA TYR A 232 -5.34 6.83 -17.78
C TYR A 232 -6.12 6.47 -16.53
N THR A 233 -5.81 5.29 -15.97
CA THR A 233 -6.41 4.80 -14.73
C THR A 233 -5.29 4.33 -13.81
N SER A 234 -5.35 4.75 -12.54
CA SER A 234 -4.50 4.18 -11.50
C SER A 234 -4.96 2.75 -11.19
N ILE A 235 -4.06 1.78 -11.30
CA ILE A 235 -4.37 0.38 -11.07
C ILE A 235 -3.24 -0.33 -10.31
N ALA A 236 -3.59 -1.17 -9.35
CA ALA A 236 -2.62 -2.04 -8.68
C ALA A 236 -2.22 -3.22 -9.59
N GLY A 237 -0.95 -3.68 -9.47
CA GLY A 237 -0.42 -4.76 -10.30
C GLY A 237 -1.24 -6.04 -10.27
N ASN A 238 -1.68 -6.49 -9.10
CA ASN A 238 -2.53 -7.69 -8.96
C ASN A 238 -3.85 -7.55 -9.73
N LYS A 239 -4.47 -6.38 -9.67
CA LYS A 239 -5.69 -6.10 -10.43
C LYS A 239 -5.44 -6.05 -11.92
N ALA A 240 -4.35 -5.42 -12.36
CA ALA A 240 -3.93 -5.39 -13.76
C ALA A 240 -3.67 -6.81 -14.29
N THR A 241 -3.01 -7.66 -13.51
CA THR A 241 -2.79 -9.07 -13.82
C THR A 241 -4.11 -9.82 -14.02
N ALA A 242 -5.06 -9.67 -13.09
CA ALA A 242 -6.37 -10.32 -13.21
C ALA A 242 -7.11 -9.90 -14.51
N TRP A 243 -7.14 -8.61 -14.81
CA TRP A 243 -7.76 -8.10 -16.05
C TRP A 243 -7.00 -8.52 -17.30
N GLY A 244 -5.66 -8.59 -17.25
CA GLY A 244 -4.83 -9.11 -18.33
C GLY A 244 -5.14 -10.58 -18.66
N LEU A 245 -5.35 -11.41 -17.63
CA LEU A 245 -5.75 -12.82 -17.79
C LEU A 245 -7.13 -12.95 -18.44
N ILE A 246 -8.11 -12.13 -18.00
CA ILE A 246 -9.45 -12.12 -18.60
C ILE A 246 -9.36 -11.73 -20.09
N ALA A 247 -8.62 -10.67 -20.39
CA ALA A 247 -8.42 -10.21 -21.77
C ALA A 247 -7.73 -11.27 -22.65
N ALA A 248 -6.73 -11.97 -22.10
CA ALA A 248 -6.03 -13.04 -22.79
C ALA A 248 -6.96 -14.23 -23.09
N ALA A 249 -7.74 -14.67 -22.10
CA ALA A 249 -8.71 -15.75 -22.27
C ALA A 249 -9.74 -15.41 -23.34
N HIS A 250 -10.30 -14.21 -23.31
CA HIS A 250 -11.25 -13.72 -24.33
C HIS A 250 -10.61 -13.69 -25.72
N LYS A 251 -9.38 -13.19 -25.83
CA LYS A 251 -8.65 -13.13 -27.11
C LYS A 251 -8.34 -14.51 -27.68
N CYS A 252 -8.08 -15.49 -26.82
CA CYS A 252 -7.82 -16.89 -27.23
C CYS A 252 -9.11 -17.72 -27.43
N GLY A 253 -10.29 -17.18 -27.17
CA GLY A 253 -11.55 -17.91 -27.22
C GLY A 253 -11.65 -19.04 -26.19
N LYS A 254 -10.98 -18.91 -25.04
CA LYS A 254 -10.91 -19.93 -23.97
C LYS A 254 -11.60 -19.43 -22.71
N LYS A 255 -12.06 -20.37 -21.88
CA LYS A 255 -12.46 -20.04 -20.48
C LYS A 255 -11.20 -19.79 -19.66
N LEU A 256 -11.29 -18.87 -18.70
CA LEU A 256 -10.23 -18.63 -17.74
C LEU A 256 -10.46 -19.45 -16.47
N PHE A 257 -9.47 -20.22 -16.09
CA PHE A 257 -9.48 -21.01 -14.86
C PHE A 257 -8.34 -20.56 -13.94
N LEU A 258 -8.66 -20.21 -12.71
CA LEU A 258 -7.67 -19.98 -11.64
C LEU A 258 -7.82 -21.08 -10.57
N GLY A 259 -6.77 -21.91 -10.40
CA GLY A 259 -6.63 -22.80 -9.26
C GLY A 259 -5.62 -22.22 -8.27
N SER A 260 -6.10 -21.71 -7.14
CA SER A 260 -5.24 -21.01 -6.18
C SER A 260 -5.74 -21.16 -4.74
N TYR A 261 -5.03 -20.57 -3.81
CA TYR A 261 -5.31 -20.58 -2.39
C TYR A 261 -5.02 -19.19 -1.80
N PRO A 262 -5.55 -18.85 -0.60
CA PRO A 262 -5.28 -17.54 0.02
C PRO A 262 -3.83 -17.43 0.47
N ILE A 263 -3.09 -16.48 -0.10
CA ILE A 263 -1.69 -16.20 0.25
C ILE A 263 -1.36 -14.72 0.00
N THR A 264 -0.81 -14.04 0.99
CA THR A 264 -0.33 -12.67 0.86
C THR A 264 0.95 -12.64 0.01
N PRO A 265 1.07 -11.72 -0.96
CA PRO A 265 0.09 -10.72 -1.40
C PRO A 265 -0.75 -11.14 -2.63
N ALA A 266 -0.69 -12.39 -3.08
CA ALA A 266 -1.31 -12.88 -4.31
C ALA A 266 -2.85 -13.03 -4.23
N THR A 267 -3.43 -13.04 -3.05
CA THR A 267 -4.88 -13.25 -2.82
C THR A 267 -5.75 -12.24 -3.58
N ASP A 268 -5.29 -11.02 -3.79
CA ASP A 268 -6.06 -9.99 -4.49
C ASP A 268 -6.37 -10.38 -5.94
N ILE A 269 -5.49 -11.14 -6.61
CA ILE A 269 -5.75 -11.69 -7.96
C ILE A 269 -6.95 -12.63 -7.91
N MET A 270 -6.97 -13.54 -6.93
CA MET A 270 -8.06 -14.50 -6.74
C MET A 270 -9.39 -13.77 -6.46
N HIS A 271 -9.38 -12.77 -5.58
CA HIS A 271 -10.58 -12.00 -5.26
C HIS A 271 -11.13 -11.21 -6.46
N GLU A 272 -10.25 -10.57 -7.24
CA GLU A 272 -10.66 -9.83 -8.44
C GLU A 272 -11.25 -10.77 -9.49
N LEU A 273 -10.65 -11.93 -9.73
CA LEU A 273 -11.15 -12.92 -10.68
C LEU A 273 -12.46 -13.57 -10.19
N ALA A 274 -12.58 -13.88 -8.89
CA ALA A 274 -13.81 -14.47 -8.33
C ALA A 274 -15.03 -13.55 -8.47
N ALA A 275 -14.81 -12.24 -8.53
CA ALA A 275 -15.87 -11.26 -8.76
C ALA A 275 -16.32 -11.16 -10.22
N ARG A 276 -15.67 -11.86 -11.17
CA ARG A 276 -15.91 -11.76 -12.63
C ARG A 276 -16.45 -13.06 -13.26
N LYS A 277 -17.31 -13.75 -12.56
CA LYS A 277 -17.94 -15.00 -13.06
C LYS A 277 -18.73 -14.80 -14.35
N ASP A 278 -19.33 -13.62 -14.51
CA ASP A 278 -20.04 -13.16 -15.70
C ASP A 278 -19.17 -13.07 -16.96
N MET A 279 -17.85 -13.00 -16.79
CA MET A 279 -16.88 -12.95 -17.88
C MET A 279 -16.28 -14.33 -18.24
N GLY A 280 -16.92 -15.43 -17.85
CA GLY A 280 -16.44 -16.79 -18.15
C GLY A 280 -15.22 -17.21 -17.29
N VAL A 281 -15.07 -16.58 -16.13
CA VAL A 281 -13.98 -16.89 -15.19
C VAL A 281 -14.44 -17.95 -14.20
N MET A 282 -13.64 -19.00 -14.05
CA MET A 282 -13.79 -20.03 -13.02
C MET A 282 -12.64 -19.91 -12.01
N VAL A 283 -12.97 -19.78 -10.74
CA VAL A 283 -12.00 -19.73 -9.65
C VAL A 283 -12.27 -20.88 -8.68
N VAL A 284 -11.25 -21.67 -8.46
CA VAL A 284 -11.24 -22.71 -7.43
C VAL A 284 -10.27 -22.30 -6.33
N GLN A 285 -10.82 -22.05 -5.14
CA GLN A 285 -10.02 -21.87 -3.95
C GLN A 285 -9.69 -23.23 -3.36
N ALA A 286 -8.43 -23.61 -3.45
CA ALA A 286 -7.91 -24.85 -2.89
C ALA A 286 -7.46 -24.65 -1.44
N GLU A 287 -7.11 -25.72 -0.76
CA GLU A 287 -6.63 -25.72 0.62
C GLU A 287 -5.19 -25.21 0.70
N ASP A 288 -4.34 -25.60 -0.27
CA ASP A 288 -2.92 -25.30 -0.28
C ASP A 288 -2.37 -25.12 -1.71
N GLU A 289 -1.06 -24.90 -1.77
CA GLU A 289 -0.29 -24.68 -3.00
C GLU A 289 -0.38 -25.85 -3.99
N ILE A 290 -0.28 -27.07 -3.47
CA ILE A 290 -0.23 -28.31 -4.28
C ILE A 290 -1.61 -28.56 -4.90
N ALA A 291 -2.65 -28.51 -4.09
CA ALA A 291 -4.02 -28.62 -4.58
C ALA A 291 -4.36 -27.53 -5.61
N GLY A 292 -3.93 -26.29 -5.35
CA GLY A 292 -4.11 -25.18 -6.28
C GLY A 292 -3.50 -25.41 -7.65
N VAL A 293 -2.23 -25.80 -7.73
CA VAL A 293 -1.57 -26.07 -9.02
C VAL A 293 -2.13 -27.30 -9.70
N CYS A 294 -2.47 -28.36 -8.96
CA CYS A 294 -3.04 -29.58 -9.54
C CYS A 294 -4.41 -29.35 -10.19
N THR A 295 -5.28 -28.51 -9.58
CA THR A 295 -6.56 -28.13 -10.20
C THR A 295 -6.35 -27.34 -11.49
N ALA A 296 -5.35 -26.43 -11.52
CA ALA A 296 -5.01 -25.67 -12.72
C ALA A 296 -4.45 -26.56 -13.84
N ILE A 297 -3.64 -27.60 -13.51
CA ILE A 297 -3.15 -28.61 -14.46
C ILE A 297 -4.34 -29.36 -15.09
N GLY A 298 -5.31 -29.77 -14.27
CA GLY A 298 -6.53 -30.43 -14.77
C GLY A 298 -7.32 -29.56 -15.73
N ALA A 299 -7.46 -28.27 -15.44
CA ALA A 299 -8.13 -27.31 -16.30
C ALA A 299 -7.35 -27.07 -17.62
N ALA A 300 -6.01 -26.99 -17.55
CA ALA A 300 -5.17 -26.91 -18.73
C ALA A 300 -5.34 -28.15 -19.65
N PHE A 301 -5.38 -29.35 -19.06
CA PHE A 301 -5.65 -30.60 -19.78
C PHE A 301 -7.03 -30.59 -20.45
N ALA A 302 -8.03 -29.98 -19.82
CA ALA A 302 -9.36 -29.80 -20.39
C ALA A 302 -9.44 -28.72 -21.49
N GLY A 303 -8.36 -27.97 -21.72
CA GLY A 303 -8.26 -26.97 -22.79
C GLY A 303 -8.54 -25.53 -22.38
N ASP A 304 -8.76 -25.25 -21.11
CA ASP A 304 -8.93 -23.89 -20.59
C ASP A 304 -7.60 -23.11 -20.57
N LEU A 305 -7.69 -21.77 -20.52
CA LEU A 305 -6.54 -20.94 -20.12
C LEU A 305 -6.41 -21.04 -18.61
N ALA A 306 -5.49 -21.91 -18.17
CA ALA A 306 -5.31 -22.22 -16.75
C ALA A 306 -4.19 -21.38 -16.13
N CYS A 307 -4.44 -20.89 -14.92
CA CYS A 307 -3.44 -20.20 -14.13
C CYS A 307 -3.50 -20.57 -12.64
N THR A 308 -2.39 -20.34 -11.95
CA THR A 308 -2.29 -20.43 -10.51
C THR A 308 -1.50 -19.25 -9.98
N SER A 309 -1.91 -18.70 -8.83
CA SER A 309 -1.18 -17.62 -8.17
C SER A 309 -0.56 -18.09 -6.87
N THR A 310 0.58 -17.53 -6.52
CA THR A 310 1.33 -17.83 -5.31
C THR A 310 2.26 -16.69 -4.91
N SER A 311 3.09 -16.93 -3.92
CA SER A 311 4.23 -16.08 -3.54
C SER A 311 5.46 -16.96 -3.35
N GLY A 312 6.66 -16.37 -3.22
CA GLY A 312 7.94 -17.07 -3.23
C GLY A 312 7.99 -18.42 -2.51
N PRO A 313 7.62 -18.50 -1.21
CA PRO A 313 7.61 -19.80 -0.50
C PRO A 313 6.68 -20.83 -1.12
N GLY A 314 5.55 -20.40 -1.69
CA GLY A 314 4.58 -21.29 -2.31
C GLY A 314 5.02 -21.78 -3.69
N LEU A 315 5.90 -21.06 -4.38
CA LEU A 315 6.51 -21.53 -5.62
C LEU A 315 7.31 -22.81 -5.39
N SER A 316 8.01 -22.93 -4.26
CA SER A 316 8.74 -24.13 -3.87
C SER A 316 7.83 -25.36 -3.78
N LEU A 317 6.65 -25.21 -3.17
CA LEU A 317 5.67 -26.29 -3.03
C LEU A 317 4.98 -26.68 -4.34
N LYS A 318 5.00 -25.80 -5.34
CA LYS A 318 4.43 -26.04 -6.68
C LYS A 318 5.41 -26.66 -7.65
N SER A 319 6.69 -26.80 -7.31
CA SER A 319 7.77 -27.21 -8.22
C SER A 319 7.49 -28.54 -8.93
N GLU A 320 6.97 -29.55 -8.21
CA GLU A 320 6.63 -30.85 -8.78
C GLU A 320 5.46 -30.74 -9.78
N GLY A 321 4.40 -30.01 -9.43
CA GLY A 321 3.27 -29.74 -10.32
C GLY A 321 3.68 -28.99 -11.58
N ILE A 322 4.56 -28.00 -11.44
CA ILE A 322 5.12 -27.28 -12.60
C ILE A 322 5.92 -28.22 -13.49
N GLY A 323 6.73 -29.11 -12.89
CA GLY A 323 7.44 -30.17 -13.62
C GLY A 323 6.50 -31.10 -14.38
N LEU A 324 5.40 -31.54 -13.77
CA LEU A 324 4.37 -32.35 -14.41
C LEU A 324 3.73 -31.61 -15.61
N ALA A 325 3.38 -30.34 -15.46
CA ALA A 325 2.80 -29.55 -16.54
C ALA A 325 3.76 -29.47 -17.75
N VAL A 326 5.07 -29.30 -17.49
CA VAL A 326 6.10 -29.30 -18.53
C VAL A 326 6.19 -30.65 -19.24
N MET A 327 6.24 -31.77 -18.48
CA MET A 327 6.35 -33.11 -19.05
C MET A 327 5.11 -33.53 -19.82
N ALA A 328 3.94 -33.03 -19.44
CA ALA A 328 2.67 -33.28 -20.12
C ALA A 328 2.38 -32.28 -21.25
N GLU A 329 3.31 -31.32 -21.51
CA GLU A 329 3.18 -30.27 -22.51
C GLU A 329 1.91 -29.41 -22.32
N LEU A 330 1.50 -29.15 -21.08
CA LEU A 330 0.31 -28.38 -20.72
C LEU A 330 0.63 -26.90 -20.53
N PRO A 331 -0.07 -25.98 -21.21
CA PRO A 331 0.10 -24.55 -20.99
C PRO A 331 -0.44 -24.14 -19.61
N LEU A 332 0.42 -23.65 -18.74
CA LEU A 332 0.08 -23.21 -17.40
C LEU A 332 0.75 -21.87 -17.11
N VAL A 333 -0.04 -20.88 -16.69
CA VAL A 333 0.48 -19.61 -16.22
C VAL A 333 0.64 -19.65 -14.70
N VAL A 334 1.87 -19.52 -14.22
CA VAL A 334 2.19 -19.41 -12.79
C VAL A 334 2.54 -17.98 -12.45
N ILE A 335 1.81 -17.40 -11.51
CA ILE A 335 1.94 -16.00 -11.13
C ILE A 335 2.55 -15.95 -9.74
N ASP A 336 3.82 -15.57 -9.66
CA ASP A 336 4.53 -15.41 -8.40
C ASP A 336 4.53 -13.94 -7.99
N VAL A 337 3.77 -13.61 -6.95
CA VAL A 337 3.69 -12.27 -6.36
C VAL A 337 4.60 -12.25 -5.15
N GLN A 338 5.76 -11.63 -5.29
CA GLN A 338 6.91 -11.81 -4.44
C GLN A 338 6.75 -11.27 -3.02
N ARG A 339 7.29 -12.02 -2.07
CA ARG A 339 7.44 -11.63 -0.67
C ARG A 339 8.65 -12.31 -0.04
N GLY A 340 9.09 -11.77 1.10
CA GLY A 340 10.12 -12.39 1.92
C GLY A 340 9.74 -13.79 2.39
N GLY A 341 10.69 -14.72 2.32
CA GLY A 341 10.57 -16.10 2.79
C GLY A 341 11.51 -16.41 3.95
N PRO A 342 11.42 -17.57 4.56
CA PRO A 342 10.41 -18.62 4.41
C PRO A 342 9.00 -18.17 4.83
N SER A 343 8.00 -19.06 4.70
CA SER A 343 6.57 -18.75 4.94
C SER A 343 6.29 -18.08 6.30
N THR A 344 7.03 -18.44 7.33
CA THR A 344 6.96 -17.91 8.69
C THR A 344 7.94 -16.76 8.97
N GLY A 345 8.70 -16.33 7.95
CA GLY A 345 9.69 -15.25 8.06
C GLY A 345 9.07 -13.86 8.01
N LEU A 346 9.19 -13.19 6.87
CA LEU A 346 8.70 -11.83 6.65
C LEU A 346 7.53 -11.80 5.65
N PRO A 347 6.35 -12.38 5.97
CA PRO A 347 5.28 -12.61 5.01
C PRO A 347 4.63 -11.34 4.46
N THR A 348 4.86 -10.19 5.10
CA THR A 348 4.30 -8.90 4.71
C THR A 348 5.30 -8.00 3.97
N LYS A 349 6.56 -8.43 3.85
CA LYS A 349 7.63 -7.65 3.22
C LYS A 349 7.88 -8.12 1.79
N THR A 350 8.00 -7.17 0.88
CA THR A 350 8.38 -7.45 -0.52
C THR A 350 9.86 -7.82 -0.59
N GLU A 351 10.15 -8.95 -1.20
CA GLU A 351 11.50 -9.44 -1.43
C GLU A 351 11.51 -10.29 -2.70
N GLN A 352 12.62 -10.31 -3.42
CA GLN A 352 12.78 -11.16 -4.60
C GLN A 352 14.03 -12.04 -4.44
N THR A 353 13.85 -13.27 -3.97
CA THR A 353 14.91 -14.26 -3.79
C THR A 353 14.65 -15.54 -4.60
N ASP A 354 13.55 -15.63 -5.30
CA ASP A 354 13.00 -16.80 -5.96
C ASP A 354 13.14 -16.82 -7.50
N LEU A 355 13.77 -15.79 -8.09
CA LEU A 355 13.89 -15.68 -9.55
C LEU A 355 14.66 -16.88 -10.17
N LEU A 356 15.76 -17.31 -9.55
CA LEU A 356 16.51 -18.46 -10.03
C LEU A 356 15.72 -19.76 -9.89
N GLN A 357 14.93 -19.90 -8.81
CA GLN A 357 14.03 -21.02 -8.62
C GLN A 357 12.94 -21.04 -9.69
N ALA A 358 12.32 -19.89 -9.97
CA ALA A 358 11.30 -19.77 -11.00
C ALA A 358 11.83 -20.18 -12.39
N LEU A 359 13.07 -19.81 -12.70
CA LEU A 359 13.71 -20.10 -13.98
C LEU A 359 14.23 -21.53 -14.09
N TYR A 360 14.82 -22.08 -13.05
CA TYR A 360 15.60 -23.33 -13.10
C TYR A 360 15.17 -24.40 -12.08
N GLY A 361 14.30 -24.06 -11.12
CA GLY A 361 13.97 -24.95 -9.98
C GLY A 361 12.94 -26.04 -10.27
N ARG A 362 12.55 -26.26 -11.54
CA ARG A 362 11.58 -27.30 -11.88
C ARG A 362 12.24 -28.64 -12.16
N ASN A 363 11.53 -29.72 -11.88
CA ASN A 363 11.88 -31.08 -12.28
C ASN A 363 11.49 -31.32 -13.76
N GLY A 364 12.21 -32.23 -14.44
CA GLY A 364 11.93 -32.63 -15.83
C GLY A 364 12.98 -32.16 -16.82
N GLY A 365 13.00 -32.80 -17.99
CA GLY A 365 13.94 -32.50 -19.06
C GLY A 365 13.68 -31.13 -19.72
N PHE A 366 14.75 -30.43 -20.05
CA PHE A 366 14.67 -29.20 -20.82
C PHE A 366 14.51 -29.51 -22.33
N HIS A 367 13.33 -29.35 -22.85
CA HIS A 367 13.14 -29.13 -24.25
C HIS A 367 12.61 -27.73 -24.47
N PHE A 368 13.54 -26.77 -24.70
CA PHE A 368 13.16 -25.51 -25.34
C PHE A 368 12.87 -25.83 -26.80
N ARG A 369 11.64 -25.80 -27.19
CA ARG A 369 11.24 -25.66 -28.57
C ARG A 369 10.77 -24.26 -28.84
#